data_a28eca52df48c0e6c8901d828d67af0d
#
_entry.id   a28eca52df48c0e6c8901d828d67af0d
#
_cell.length_a   1.000
_cell.length_b   1.000
_cell.length_c   1.000
_cell.angle_alpha   90.00
_cell.angle_beta   90.00
_cell.angle_gamma   90.00
#
_symmetry.space_group_name_H-M   'P 1'
#
loop_
_entity.id
_entity.type
_entity.pdbx_description
1 polymer ?
#
loop_
_entity_poly.entity_id
_entity_poly.type
_entity_poly.pdbx_seq_one_letter_code
_entity_poly.pdbx_strand_id
1 'polypeptide(L)'
;MERIASFEVDHRFITEGIYLSRIDGDITTYDLRTRKPNCGDFMTDSIMHTFEHLFATYVRNSDIGSKVIYLGPMGCATGFYLLIGNADHSETLNTVISVLEKIIAHKGEVFGNSEIECGNYKSLNLESAVGEAKRYLAVLKANPNTDFKYPTE
;
A
#
# COMPACT_ATOMS: atom_id res chain seq x y z
N MET A 1 -0.51 20.33 22.53
CA MET A 1 0.17 19.53 21.48
C MET A 1 -0.78 19.38 20.30
N GLU A 2 -0.32 19.69 19.10
CA GLU A 2 -1.14 19.54 17.89
C GLU A 2 -1.28 18.07 17.49
N ARG A 3 -2.46 17.71 16.97
CA ARG A 3 -2.70 16.36 16.45
C ARG A 3 -2.05 16.20 15.08
N ILE A 4 -1.52 15.02 14.82
CA ILE A 4 -1.00 14.69 13.49
C ILE A 4 -2.16 14.42 12.52
N ALA A 5 -1.94 14.69 11.23
CA ALA A 5 -2.98 14.60 10.20
C ALA A 5 -3.69 13.23 10.16
N SER A 6 -2.95 12.15 10.37
CA SER A 6 -3.53 10.80 10.36
C SER A 6 -4.54 10.55 11.50
N PHE A 7 -4.50 11.34 12.58
CA PHE A 7 -5.46 11.23 13.69
C PHE A 7 -6.69 12.12 13.51
N GLU A 8 -6.68 13.00 12.51
CA GLU A 8 -7.82 13.89 12.21
C GLU A 8 -8.88 13.21 11.34
N VAL A 9 -8.48 12.15 10.60
CA VAL A 9 -9.42 11.38 9.79
C VAL A 9 -10.24 10.46 10.69
N ASP A 10 -11.55 10.45 10.50
CA ASP A 10 -12.43 9.57 11.28
C ASP A 10 -12.37 8.13 10.73
N HIS A 11 -11.65 7.28 11.46
CA HIS A 11 -11.41 5.89 11.07
C HIS A 11 -12.66 5.01 11.11
N ARG A 12 -13.75 5.47 11.71
CA ARG A 12 -15.02 4.73 11.70
C ARG A 12 -15.63 4.63 10.30
N PHE A 13 -15.32 5.60 9.43
CA PHE A 13 -15.87 5.66 8.08
C PHE A 13 -14.90 5.20 6.99
N ILE A 14 -13.63 4.96 7.30
CA ILE A 14 -12.66 4.49 6.32
C ILE A 14 -13.01 3.05 5.90
N THR A 15 -13.10 2.85 4.58
CA THR A 15 -13.24 1.52 3.96
C THR A 15 -11.97 1.19 3.17
N GLU A 16 -11.88 -0.04 2.68
CA GLU A 16 -10.79 -0.42 1.77
C GLU A 16 -10.83 0.44 0.51
N GLY A 17 -9.66 0.86 0.04
CA GLY A 17 -9.54 1.75 -1.11
C GLY A 17 -8.19 2.42 -1.20
N ILE A 18 -8.12 3.50 -1.95
CA ILE A 18 -6.95 4.36 -2.06
C ILE A 18 -7.35 5.81 -1.81
N TYR A 19 -6.60 6.50 -0.94
CA TYR A 19 -6.94 7.85 -0.51
C TYR A 19 -5.74 8.77 -0.54
N LEU A 20 -6.00 10.05 -0.75
CA LEU A 20 -5.04 11.12 -0.51
C LEU A 20 -4.98 11.38 0.99
N SER A 21 -3.87 11.04 1.63
CA SER A 21 -3.68 11.28 3.06
C SER A 21 -3.25 12.73 3.33
N ARG A 22 -2.15 13.16 2.71
CA ARG A 22 -1.66 14.54 2.84
C ARG A 22 -0.68 14.90 1.72
N ILE A 23 -0.44 16.19 1.56
CA ILE A 23 0.56 16.71 0.64
C ILE A 23 1.53 17.58 1.45
N ASP A 24 2.82 17.32 1.30
CA ASP A 24 3.92 18.08 1.90
C ASP A 24 4.83 18.57 0.79
N GLY A 25 4.73 19.85 0.44
CA GLY A 25 5.45 20.41 -0.70
C GLY A 25 5.03 19.74 -2.00
N ASP A 26 5.97 19.08 -2.68
CA ASP A 26 5.72 18.30 -3.89
C ASP A 26 5.53 16.80 -3.64
N ILE A 27 5.48 16.39 -2.37
CA ILE A 27 5.32 14.99 -1.97
C ILE A 27 3.87 14.71 -1.58
N THR A 28 3.26 13.73 -2.23
CA THR A 28 1.92 13.23 -1.90
C THR A 28 2.05 11.91 -1.15
N THR A 29 1.37 11.80 -0.01
CA THR A 29 1.20 10.56 0.72
C THR A 29 -0.15 9.95 0.39
N TYR A 30 -0.14 8.77 -0.22
CA TYR A 30 -1.35 7.98 -0.47
C TYR A 30 -1.53 6.95 0.63
N ASP A 31 -2.78 6.79 1.04
CA ASP A 31 -3.23 5.74 1.94
C ASP A 31 -3.74 4.56 1.11
N LEU A 32 -2.96 3.49 1.08
CA LEU A 32 -3.36 2.24 0.44
C LEU A 32 -4.03 1.37 1.49
N ARG A 33 -5.35 1.53 1.63
CA ARG A 33 -6.11 0.86 2.68
C ARG A 33 -6.58 -0.50 2.19
N THR A 34 -5.87 -1.54 2.60
CA THR A 34 -6.16 -2.92 2.18
C THR A 34 -7.19 -3.61 3.05
N ARG A 35 -7.38 -3.13 4.26
CA ARG A 35 -8.31 -3.70 5.25
C ARG A 35 -9.15 -2.61 5.91
N LYS A 36 -10.41 -2.92 6.20
CA LYS A 36 -11.28 -2.01 6.93
C LYS A 36 -10.79 -1.82 8.37
N PRO A 37 -10.60 -0.58 8.84
CA PRO A 37 -10.19 -0.32 10.21
C PRO A 37 -11.16 -0.87 11.26
N ASN A 38 -10.62 -1.36 12.37
CA ASN A 38 -11.37 -1.74 13.58
C ASN A 38 -12.45 -2.82 13.38
N CYS A 39 -12.33 -3.67 12.36
CA CYS A 39 -13.29 -4.76 12.14
C CYS A 39 -12.77 -6.15 12.54
N GLY A 40 -11.62 -6.23 13.19
CA GLY A 40 -11.05 -7.49 13.65
C GLY A 40 -10.28 -8.28 12.58
N ASP A 41 -10.23 -7.79 11.35
CA ASP A 41 -9.51 -8.42 10.23
C ASP A 41 -8.26 -7.63 9.89
N PHE A 42 -7.14 -8.00 10.50
CA PHE A 42 -5.85 -7.31 10.37
C PHE A 42 -4.84 -8.17 9.62
N MET A 43 -3.92 -7.53 8.91
CA MET A 43 -2.80 -8.21 8.29
C MET A 43 -1.87 -8.80 9.36
N THR A 44 -1.33 -9.98 9.10
CA THR A 44 -0.23 -10.53 9.88
C THR A 44 1.08 -9.81 9.53
N ASP A 45 2.08 -9.90 10.40
CA ASP A 45 3.41 -9.35 10.12
C ASP A 45 4.01 -9.91 8.82
N SER A 46 3.81 -11.20 8.57
CA SER A 46 4.28 -11.85 7.35
C SER A 46 3.62 -11.29 6.09
N ILE A 47 2.30 -11.03 6.13
CA ILE A 47 1.59 -10.40 5.02
C ILE A 47 2.15 -9.01 4.74
N MET A 48 2.23 -8.18 5.77
CA MET A 48 2.73 -6.79 5.64
C MET A 48 4.16 -6.75 5.11
N HIS A 49 5.04 -7.53 5.68
CA HIS A 49 6.46 -7.54 5.35
C HIS A 49 6.69 -8.03 3.91
N THR A 50 6.03 -9.12 3.52
CA THR A 50 6.18 -9.68 2.19
C THR A 50 5.58 -8.77 1.12
N PHE A 51 4.38 -8.24 1.37
CA PHE A 51 3.75 -7.28 0.47
C PHE A 51 4.63 -6.02 0.29
N GLU A 52 5.21 -5.51 1.37
CA GLU A 52 6.15 -4.38 1.30
C GLU A 52 7.31 -4.66 0.36
N HIS A 53 8.02 -5.79 0.51
CA HIS A 53 9.15 -6.16 -0.33
C HIS A 53 8.77 -6.23 -1.82
N LEU A 54 7.68 -6.91 -2.13
CA LEU A 54 7.22 -7.06 -3.50
C LEU A 54 6.73 -5.75 -4.09
N PHE A 55 5.87 -5.05 -3.38
CA PHE A 55 5.30 -3.79 -3.86
C PHE A 55 6.38 -2.72 -4.03
N ALA A 56 7.23 -2.53 -3.03
CA ALA A 56 8.30 -1.53 -3.09
C ALA A 56 9.24 -1.77 -4.27
N THR A 57 9.60 -3.02 -4.54
CA THR A 57 10.46 -3.36 -5.66
C THR A 57 9.77 -3.11 -7.00
N TYR A 58 8.55 -3.58 -7.17
CA TYR A 58 7.82 -3.40 -8.43
C TYR A 58 7.48 -1.93 -8.71
N VAL A 59 7.05 -1.17 -7.70
CA VAL A 59 6.70 0.25 -7.92
C VAL A 59 7.92 1.10 -8.26
N ARG A 60 9.08 0.82 -7.67
CA ARG A 60 10.32 1.52 -7.98
C ARG A 60 10.87 1.17 -9.37
N ASN A 61 10.46 0.04 -9.93
CA ASN A 61 10.80 -0.39 -11.29
C ASN A 61 9.68 -0.11 -12.30
N SER A 62 8.68 0.66 -11.93
CA SER A 62 7.60 1.12 -12.81
C SER A 62 7.97 2.43 -13.52
N ASP A 63 7.08 2.89 -14.41
CA ASP A 63 7.26 4.15 -15.14
C ASP A 63 7.36 5.37 -14.22
N ILE A 64 6.77 5.31 -13.02
CA ILE A 64 6.87 6.37 -12.02
C ILE A 64 7.95 6.11 -10.96
N GLY A 65 8.78 5.10 -11.15
CA GLY A 65 9.75 4.63 -10.16
C GLY A 65 10.67 5.72 -9.63
N SER A 66 11.11 6.65 -10.49
CA SER A 66 11.96 7.78 -10.10
C SER A 66 11.29 8.79 -9.16
N LYS A 67 9.96 8.78 -9.09
CA LYS A 67 9.15 9.64 -8.23
C LYS A 67 8.82 9.00 -6.88
N VAL A 68 9.00 7.68 -6.76
CA VAL A 68 8.67 6.93 -5.55
C VAL A 68 9.67 7.22 -4.45
N ILE A 69 9.18 7.69 -3.31
CA ILE A 69 10.00 8.04 -2.15
C ILE A 69 10.01 6.92 -1.13
N TYR A 70 8.83 6.37 -0.81
CA TYR A 70 8.71 5.34 0.21
C TYR A 70 7.39 4.57 0.11
N LEU A 71 7.44 3.29 0.46
CA LEU A 71 6.27 2.49 0.79
C LEU A 71 6.52 1.77 2.11
N GLY A 72 5.57 1.81 3.01
CA GLY A 72 5.68 1.07 4.26
C GLY A 72 4.33 0.79 4.90
N PRO A 73 4.24 -0.28 5.72
CA PRO A 73 3.01 -0.64 6.39
C PRO A 73 2.66 0.32 7.52
N MET A 74 1.36 0.46 7.78
CA MET A 74 0.85 1.15 8.95
C MET A 74 0.91 0.24 10.17
N GLY A 75 1.24 0.77 11.34
CA GLY A 75 1.30 0.00 12.58
C GLY A 75 -0.02 -0.64 12.99
N CYS A 76 -1.16 -0.13 12.52
CA CYS A 76 -2.48 -0.70 12.76
C CYS A 76 -2.79 -1.97 11.92
N ALA A 77 -1.90 -2.35 11.00
CA ALA A 77 -2.04 -3.52 10.14
C ALA A 77 -3.28 -3.49 9.22
N THR A 78 -3.71 -2.30 8.80
CA THR A 78 -4.87 -2.14 7.89
C THR A 78 -4.52 -1.51 6.54
N GLY A 79 -3.28 -1.10 6.33
CA GLY A 79 -2.86 -0.49 5.07
C GLY A 79 -1.39 -0.13 5.02
N PHE A 80 -1.05 0.60 3.95
CA PHE A 80 0.30 1.06 3.66
C PHE A 80 0.27 2.54 3.30
N TYR A 81 1.39 3.23 3.53
CA TYR A 81 1.61 4.56 2.97
C TYR A 81 2.53 4.47 1.76
N LEU A 82 2.12 5.13 0.68
CA LEU A 82 2.92 5.28 -0.53
C LEU A 82 3.19 6.78 -0.76
N LEU A 83 4.46 7.17 -0.75
CA LEU A 83 4.88 8.55 -0.93
C LEU A 83 5.45 8.75 -2.33
N ILE A 84 4.87 9.70 -3.07
CA ILE A 84 5.22 9.99 -4.46
C ILE A 84 5.52 11.48 -4.61
N GLY A 85 6.67 11.81 -5.21
CA GLY A 85 7.02 13.19 -5.61
C GLY A 85 6.31 13.57 -6.91
N ASN A 86 5.79 14.80 -6.99
CA ASN A 86 5.09 15.33 -8.17
C ASN A 86 4.03 14.34 -8.71
N ALA A 87 3.18 13.84 -7.84
CA ALA A 87 2.24 12.79 -8.15
C ALA A 87 1.10 13.25 -9.07
N ASP A 88 0.71 12.38 -10.00
CA ASP A 88 -0.55 12.42 -10.71
C ASP A 88 -1.44 11.30 -10.18
N HIS A 89 -2.67 11.59 -9.78
CA HIS A 89 -3.54 10.62 -9.12
C HIS A 89 -3.94 9.45 -10.04
N SER A 90 -4.26 9.73 -11.30
CA SER A 90 -4.62 8.68 -12.26
C SER A 90 -3.44 7.78 -12.57
N GLU A 91 -2.26 8.36 -12.78
CA GLU A 91 -1.01 7.63 -13.02
C GLU A 91 -0.66 6.75 -11.81
N THR A 92 -0.79 7.28 -10.60
CA THR A 92 -0.54 6.54 -9.37
C THR A 92 -1.49 5.35 -9.22
N LEU A 93 -2.80 5.56 -9.41
CA LEU A 93 -3.79 4.48 -9.33
C LEU A 93 -3.50 3.38 -10.37
N ASN A 94 -3.24 3.76 -11.62
CA ASN A 94 -2.92 2.80 -12.67
C ASN A 94 -1.65 2.01 -12.35
N THR A 95 -0.65 2.67 -11.79
CA THR A 95 0.60 2.01 -11.37
C THR A 95 0.35 1.05 -10.21
N VAL A 96 -0.43 1.45 -9.19
CA VAL A 96 -0.79 0.56 -8.07
C VAL A 96 -1.49 -0.71 -8.59
N ILE A 97 -2.46 -0.56 -9.49
CA ILE A 97 -3.15 -1.70 -10.10
C ILE A 97 -2.17 -2.61 -10.84
N SER A 98 -1.29 -2.04 -11.67
CA SER A 98 -0.28 -2.80 -12.40
C SER A 98 0.68 -3.54 -11.47
N VAL A 99 1.11 -2.90 -10.39
CA VAL A 99 1.99 -3.53 -9.38
C VAL A 99 1.30 -4.70 -8.70
N LEU A 100 0.03 -4.56 -8.34
CA LEU A 100 -0.75 -5.65 -7.74
C LEU A 100 -0.86 -6.85 -8.69
N GLU A 101 -1.08 -6.60 -9.97
CA GLU A 101 -1.09 -7.65 -11.00
C GLU A 101 0.26 -8.36 -11.11
N LYS A 102 1.35 -7.63 -11.02
CA LYS A 102 2.71 -8.20 -11.02
C LYS A 102 2.98 -9.04 -9.77
N ILE A 103 2.52 -8.61 -8.60
CA ILE A 103 2.65 -9.40 -7.36
C ILE A 103 1.89 -10.72 -7.51
N ILE A 104 0.66 -10.69 -8.03
CA ILE A 104 -0.15 -11.88 -8.24
C ILE A 104 0.51 -12.86 -9.22
N ALA A 105 1.19 -12.34 -10.24
CA ALA A 105 1.90 -13.14 -11.23
C ALA A 105 3.34 -13.50 -10.83
N HIS A 106 3.81 -13.01 -9.70
CA HIS A 106 5.20 -13.22 -9.26
C HIS A 106 5.51 -14.70 -9.09
N LYS A 107 6.65 -15.11 -9.66
CA LYS A 107 7.19 -16.47 -9.53
C LYS A 107 8.60 -16.40 -9.00
N GLY A 108 8.97 -17.39 -8.19
CA GLY A 108 10.26 -17.43 -7.56
C GLY A 108 10.27 -16.81 -6.17
N GLU A 109 11.45 -16.51 -5.68
CA GLU A 109 11.62 -15.97 -4.32
C GLU A 109 11.16 -14.52 -4.22
N VAL A 110 10.80 -14.15 -3.01
CA VAL A 110 10.50 -12.75 -2.68
C VAL A 110 11.79 -11.93 -2.77
N PHE A 111 11.71 -10.72 -3.31
CA PHE A 111 12.86 -9.81 -3.38
C PHE A 111 13.40 -9.51 -1.98
N GLY A 112 14.72 -9.47 -1.85
CA GLY A 112 15.36 -9.19 -0.56
C GLY A 112 15.26 -10.32 0.46
N ASN A 113 15.09 -11.56 0.01
CA ASN A 113 14.90 -12.75 0.84
C ASN A 113 16.24 -13.35 1.29
N SER A 114 17.08 -12.54 1.92
CA SER A 114 18.34 -13.02 2.47
C SER A 114 18.74 -12.26 3.75
N GLU A 115 19.56 -12.89 4.55
CA GLU A 115 20.12 -12.28 5.77
C GLU A 115 20.89 -10.99 5.49
N ILE A 116 21.50 -10.89 4.31
CA ILE A 116 22.26 -9.70 3.91
C ILE A 116 21.34 -8.52 3.58
N GLU A 117 20.17 -8.80 3.03
CA GLU A 117 19.26 -7.76 2.47
C GLU A 117 18.18 -7.33 3.45
N CYS A 118 17.84 -8.16 4.43
CA CYS A 118 16.68 -7.92 5.28
C CYS A 118 16.96 -8.36 6.73
N GLY A 119 16.51 -7.54 7.66
CA GLY A 119 16.67 -7.80 9.10
C GLY A 119 15.78 -8.93 9.65
N ASN A 120 14.78 -9.39 8.90
CA ASN A 120 13.88 -10.48 9.28
C ASN A 120 13.38 -11.25 8.05
N TYR A 121 14.29 -11.70 7.20
CA TYR A 121 13.94 -12.35 5.94
C TYR A 121 13.13 -13.65 6.10
N LYS A 122 13.25 -14.33 7.24
CA LYS A 122 12.53 -15.57 7.51
C LYS A 122 11.02 -15.40 7.66
N SER A 123 10.53 -14.17 7.88
CA SER A 123 9.11 -13.90 7.95
C SER A 123 8.44 -13.75 6.58
N LEU A 124 9.22 -13.69 5.50
CA LEU A 124 8.71 -13.53 4.14
C LEU A 124 7.98 -14.79 3.66
N ASN A 125 6.79 -14.62 3.09
CA ASN A 125 5.97 -15.70 2.56
C ASN A 125 5.19 -15.22 1.34
N LEU A 126 5.53 -15.72 0.16
CA LEU A 126 4.95 -15.26 -1.10
C LEU A 126 3.43 -15.43 -1.16
N GLU A 127 2.90 -16.57 -0.73
CA GLU A 127 1.45 -16.85 -0.82
C GLU A 127 0.62 -15.84 -0.05
N SER A 128 1.09 -15.40 1.13
CA SER A 128 0.36 -14.45 1.96
C SER A 128 0.25 -13.07 1.28
N ALA A 129 1.32 -12.63 0.62
CA ALA A 129 1.31 -11.37 -0.12
C ALA A 129 0.48 -11.45 -1.41
N VAL A 130 0.53 -12.58 -2.11
CA VAL A 130 -0.31 -12.81 -3.30
C VAL A 130 -1.78 -12.77 -2.93
N GLY A 131 -2.16 -13.40 -1.82
CA GLY A 131 -3.54 -13.36 -1.31
C GLY A 131 -4.00 -11.93 -1.01
N GLU A 132 -3.17 -11.14 -0.35
CA GLU A 132 -3.47 -9.73 -0.06
C GLU A 132 -3.57 -8.89 -1.34
N ALA A 133 -2.67 -9.10 -2.29
CA ALA A 133 -2.71 -8.39 -3.57
C ALA A 133 -3.98 -8.70 -4.37
N LYS A 134 -4.42 -9.95 -4.40
CA LYS A 134 -5.69 -10.35 -5.04
C LYS A 134 -6.89 -9.66 -4.39
N ARG A 135 -6.93 -9.66 -3.07
CA ARG A 135 -7.99 -9.03 -2.29
C ARG A 135 -8.07 -7.53 -2.57
N TYR A 136 -6.94 -6.84 -2.50
CA TYR A 136 -6.87 -5.39 -2.70
C TYR A 136 -7.15 -4.99 -4.15
N LEU A 137 -6.63 -5.73 -5.12
CA LEU A 137 -6.92 -5.50 -6.53
C LEU A 137 -8.42 -5.56 -6.81
N ALA A 138 -9.13 -6.52 -6.24
CA ALA A 138 -10.59 -6.63 -6.38
C ALA A 138 -11.31 -5.40 -5.83
N VAL A 139 -10.86 -4.86 -4.70
CA VAL A 139 -11.40 -3.61 -4.12
C VAL A 139 -11.21 -2.43 -5.08
N LEU A 140 -10.01 -2.24 -5.61
CA LEU A 140 -9.70 -1.12 -6.50
C LEU A 140 -10.45 -1.22 -7.83
N LYS A 141 -10.63 -2.43 -8.38
CA LYS A 141 -11.40 -2.64 -9.60
C LYS A 141 -12.90 -2.44 -9.40
N ALA A 142 -13.43 -2.67 -8.20
CA ALA A 142 -14.82 -2.41 -7.87
C ALA A 142 -15.13 -0.91 -7.74
N ASN A 143 -14.13 -0.06 -7.56
CA ASN A 143 -14.25 1.39 -7.38
C ASN A 143 -13.41 2.15 -8.41
N PRO A 144 -13.69 2.04 -9.72
CA PRO A 144 -12.84 2.59 -10.77
C PRO A 144 -12.80 4.12 -10.83
N ASN A 145 -13.77 4.79 -10.21
CA ASN A 145 -13.94 6.25 -10.25
C ASN A 145 -13.65 6.91 -8.89
N THR A 146 -12.61 6.46 -8.21
CA THR A 146 -12.23 7.06 -6.92
C THR A 146 -11.82 8.53 -7.08
N ASP A 147 -12.26 9.36 -6.14
CA ASP A 147 -11.84 10.75 -6.03
C ASP A 147 -10.71 10.96 -5.01
N PHE A 148 -10.20 9.88 -4.43
CA PHE A 148 -9.14 9.85 -3.41
C PHE A 148 -9.50 10.53 -2.09
N LYS A 149 -10.77 10.83 -1.86
CA LYS A 149 -11.23 11.44 -0.61
C LYS A 149 -11.67 10.38 0.38
N TYR A 150 -11.33 10.61 1.65
CA TYR A 150 -11.83 9.75 2.71
C TYR A 150 -13.36 9.85 2.84
N PRO A 151 -14.03 8.72 3.05
CA PRO A 151 -15.45 8.73 3.41
C PRO A 151 -15.66 9.44 4.75
N THR A 152 -16.76 10.20 4.86
CA THR A 152 -17.11 10.97 6.07
C THR A 152 -18.43 10.53 6.69
N GLU A 153 -19.15 9.63 6.02
CA GLU A 153 -20.45 9.12 6.43
C GLU A 153 -20.56 7.62 6.15
#